data_a01f064bf6214a5bb84c26575ff3c17e
#
_entry.id   a01f064bf6214a5bb84c26575ff3c17e
#
_cell.length_a   1.000
_cell.length_b   1.000
_cell.length_c   1.000
_cell.angle_alpha   90.00
_cell.angle_beta   90.00
_cell.angle_gamma   90.00
#
_symmetry.space_group_name_H-M   'P 1'
#
loop_
_entity.id
_entity.type
_entity.pdbx_description
1 polymer ?
#
loop_
_entity_poly.entity_id
_entity_poly.type
_entity_poly.pdbx_seq_one_letter_code
_entity_poly.pdbx_strand_id
1 'polypeptide(L)'
;TRAWKGGQSREQWLASGRPQQPGRLNDLRHIIYKSGDAPWRRTRPNLGLMMKEGLLKENIDGEALEWAHRRMLGRPEQRKILMVISDGAPVDDSTLSVNPANYLEKHLRDVIAMVEKRKAVELIAIGIGHDVTRYYQRAVTITDVEQLAGAMTEQLASLFDSDPRARARVFGIRKAG
;
A
#
# COMPACT_ATOMS: atom_id res chain seq x y z
N THR A 1 2.74 4.25 -10.52
CA THR A 1 3.35 3.90 -11.82
C THR A 1 4.18 5.03 -12.39
N ARG A 2 4.92 4.79 -13.49
CA ARG A 2 5.75 5.78 -14.20
C ARG A 2 4.97 6.59 -15.23
N ALA A 3 3.98 6.00 -15.84
CA ALA A 3 3.22 6.58 -16.95
C ALA A 3 1.72 6.47 -16.70
N TRP A 4 0.94 7.34 -17.32
CA TRP A 4 -0.52 7.26 -17.31
C TRP A 4 -1.09 6.20 -18.26
N LYS A 5 -0.31 5.76 -19.25
CA LYS A 5 -0.79 4.85 -20.30
C LYS A 5 0.20 3.72 -20.60
N GLY A 6 0.77 3.13 -19.58
CA GLY A 6 1.51 1.87 -19.66
C GLY A 6 3.03 1.98 -19.66
N GLY A 7 3.65 2.71 -20.55
CA GLY A 7 5.11 2.74 -20.69
C GLY A 7 5.68 1.50 -21.42
N GLN A 8 6.94 1.15 -21.12
CA GLN A 8 7.69 0.10 -21.83
C GLN A 8 7.01 -1.28 -21.77
N SER A 9 6.42 -1.63 -20.64
CA SER A 9 5.69 -2.90 -20.47
C SER A 9 4.56 -3.04 -21.50
N ARG A 10 3.83 -1.94 -21.76
CA ARG A 10 2.76 -1.92 -22.75
C ARG A 10 3.29 -1.98 -24.17
N GLU A 11 4.38 -1.29 -24.48
CA GLU A 11 5.03 -1.32 -25.79
C GLU A 11 5.50 -2.73 -26.13
N GLN A 12 6.13 -3.43 -25.19
CA GLN A 12 6.56 -4.82 -25.37
C GLN A 12 5.37 -5.75 -25.63
N TRP A 13 4.27 -5.58 -24.90
CA TRP A 13 3.06 -6.34 -25.12
C TRP A 13 2.47 -6.12 -26.51
N LEU A 14 2.44 -4.87 -26.99
CA LEU A 14 2.00 -4.56 -28.35
C LEU A 14 2.88 -5.23 -29.41
N ALA A 15 4.20 -5.17 -29.23
CA ALA A 15 5.17 -5.78 -30.13
C ALA A 15 5.12 -7.32 -30.13
N SER A 16 4.70 -7.94 -29.01
CA SER A 16 4.57 -9.40 -28.88
C SER A 16 3.27 -9.98 -29.44
N GLY A 17 2.45 -9.18 -30.12
CA GLY A 17 1.20 -9.64 -30.72
C GLY A 17 -0.01 -9.62 -29.79
N ARG A 18 0.05 -8.86 -28.70
CA ARG A 18 -1.06 -8.64 -27.74
C ARG A 18 -1.63 -9.92 -27.12
N PRO A 19 -0.83 -10.78 -26.49
CA PRO A 19 -1.33 -11.98 -25.84
C PRO A 19 -2.44 -11.63 -24.84
N GLN A 20 -3.41 -12.54 -24.67
CA GLN A 20 -4.53 -12.34 -23.74
C GLN A 20 -4.04 -12.40 -22.28
N GLN A 21 -4.68 -11.64 -21.41
CA GLN A 21 -4.40 -11.58 -19.98
C GLN A 21 -2.91 -11.38 -19.64
N PRO A 22 -2.30 -10.32 -20.16
CA PRO A 22 -0.85 -10.11 -20.02
C PRO A 22 -0.39 -9.80 -18.60
N GLY A 23 -1.31 -9.59 -17.68
CA GLY A 23 -0.99 -9.06 -16.37
C GLY A 23 -0.77 -7.55 -16.38
N ARG A 24 0.11 -7.06 -15.54
CA ARG A 24 0.41 -5.62 -15.45
C ARG A 24 1.04 -5.10 -16.77
N LEU A 25 0.47 -4.01 -17.27
CA LEU A 25 0.94 -3.30 -18.46
C LEU A 25 1.45 -1.88 -18.18
N ASN A 26 1.97 -1.63 -17.00
CA ASN A 26 2.59 -0.35 -16.67
C ASN A 26 3.91 -0.56 -15.93
N ASP A 27 4.82 0.40 -16.07
CA ASP A 27 6.10 0.36 -15.39
C ASP A 27 5.96 0.90 -13.97
N LEU A 28 6.45 0.15 -12.98
CA LEU A 28 6.37 0.53 -11.58
C LEU A 28 7.39 1.60 -11.22
N ARG A 29 7.00 2.46 -10.27
CA ARG A 29 7.88 3.40 -9.59
C ARG A 29 7.63 3.35 -8.10
N HIS A 30 8.59 2.86 -7.35
CA HIS A 30 8.59 2.94 -5.89
C HIS A 30 9.65 3.96 -5.46
N ILE A 31 9.26 4.96 -4.66
CA ILE A 31 10.15 6.05 -4.24
C ILE A 31 10.36 5.94 -2.74
N ILE A 32 11.63 5.85 -2.33
CA ILE A 32 12.00 5.88 -0.93
C ILE A 32 12.36 7.32 -0.56
N TYR A 33 11.44 8.03 0.06
CA TYR A 33 11.67 9.40 0.52
C TYR A 33 12.58 9.44 1.74
N LYS A 34 12.48 8.42 2.61
CA LYS A 34 13.34 8.26 3.78
C LYS A 34 13.63 6.78 4.02
N SER A 35 14.91 6.39 3.96
CA SER A 35 15.33 5.06 4.42
C SER A 35 15.37 4.99 5.95
N GLY A 36 15.23 3.78 6.51
CA GLY A 36 15.26 3.55 7.96
C GLY A 36 16.54 4.06 8.62
N ASP A 37 17.66 3.88 7.94
CA ASP A 37 18.99 4.20 8.45
C ASP A 37 19.43 5.66 8.21
N ALA A 38 18.66 6.43 7.44
CA ALA A 38 18.97 7.83 7.16
C ALA A 38 18.42 8.76 8.26
N PRO A 39 19.23 9.69 8.80
CA PRO A 39 18.78 10.65 9.78
C PRO A 39 17.69 11.58 9.21
N TRP A 40 16.69 11.91 10.03
CA TRP A 40 15.58 12.79 9.66
C TRP A 40 16.04 14.12 9.02
N ARG A 41 17.01 14.79 9.64
CA ARG A 41 17.50 16.09 9.18
C ARG A 41 17.99 16.07 7.73
N ARG A 42 18.59 14.96 7.27
CA ARG A 42 19.09 14.81 5.90
C ARG A 42 17.98 14.49 4.90
N THR A 43 16.92 13.83 5.35
CA THR A 43 15.86 13.33 4.47
C THR A 43 14.63 14.23 4.40
N ARG A 44 14.51 15.20 5.31
CA ARG A 44 13.39 16.15 5.32
C ARG A 44 13.12 16.81 3.95
N PRO A 45 14.12 17.26 3.17
CA PRO A 45 13.87 17.82 1.85
C PRO A 45 13.24 16.79 0.88
N ASN A 46 13.56 15.49 1.02
CA ASN A 46 13.00 14.46 0.16
C ASN A 46 11.48 14.31 0.34
N LEU A 47 10.95 14.59 1.52
CA LEU A 47 9.50 14.56 1.75
C LEU A 47 8.79 15.68 0.99
N GLY A 48 9.44 16.81 0.77
CA GLY A 48 8.91 17.87 -0.08
C GLY A 48 8.68 17.42 -1.53
N LEU A 49 9.40 16.40 -2.00
CA LEU A 49 9.17 15.82 -3.32
C LEU A 49 7.82 15.11 -3.44
N MET A 50 7.20 14.68 -2.34
CA MET A 50 5.85 14.11 -2.36
C MET A 50 4.82 15.10 -2.89
N MET A 51 5.07 16.40 -2.72
CA MET A 51 4.18 17.47 -3.21
C MET A 51 4.41 17.84 -4.68
N LYS A 52 5.40 17.20 -5.33
CA LYS A 52 5.67 17.47 -6.74
C LYS A 52 4.61 16.83 -7.63
N GLU A 53 3.84 17.66 -8.30
CA GLU A 53 2.83 17.21 -9.25
C GLU A 53 3.41 16.31 -10.34
N GLY A 54 2.64 15.33 -10.76
CA GLY A 54 3.00 14.41 -11.82
C GLY A 54 4.13 13.43 -11.50
N LEU A 55 4.62 13.39 -10.26
CA LEU A 55 5.63 12.42 -9.85
C LEU A 55 5.06 11.00 -9.78
N LEU A 56 3.86 10.86 -9.22
CA LEU A 56 3.09 9.62 -9.14
C LEU A 56 1.96 9.68 -10.16
N LYS A 57 1.54 8.53 -10.65
CA LYS A 57 0.50 8.37 -11.67
C LYS A 57 -0.62 7.47 -11.14
N GLU A 58 -0.75 6.27 -11.67
CA GLU A 58 -1.74 5.29 -11.29
C GLU A 58 -1.21 4.34 -10.20
N ASN A 59 -2.08 3.61 -9.52
CA ASN A 59 -1.77 2.81 -8.34
C ASN A 59 -1.89 1.31 -8.62
N ILE A 60 -0.79 0.57 -8.39
CA ILE A 60 -0.77 -0.90 -8.42
C ILE A 60 -0.38 -1.38 -7.01
N ASP A 61 -1.34 -1.29 -6.11
CA ASP A 61 -1.12 -1.40 -4.66
C ASP A 61 -0.65 -2.79 -4.23
N GLY A 62 -1.13 -3.84 -4.88
CA GLY A 62 -0.70 -5.20 -4.57
C GLY A 62 0.81 -5.40 -4.73
N GLU A 63 1.39 -4.99 -5.87
CA GLU A 63 2.83 -5.08 -6.09
C GLU A 63 3.63 -4.11 -5.21
N ALA A 64 3.07 -2.92 -4.90
CA ALA A 64 3.69 -1.98 -3.99
C ALA A 64 3.77 -2.56 -2.56
N LEU A 65 2.69 -3.17 -2.09
CA LEU A 65 2.63 -3.83 -0.79
C LEU A 65 3.61 -5.01 -0.72
N GLU A 66 3.67 -5.84 -1.76
CA GLU A 66 4.59 -6.97 -1.83
C GLU A 66 6.05 -6.51 -1.81
N TRP A 67 6.38 -5.45 -2.56
CA TRP A 67 7.71 -4.85 -2.56
C TRP A 67 8.08 -4.31 -1.17
N ALA A 68 7.18 -3.57 -0.50
CA ALA A 68 7.41 -3.06 0.84
C ALA A 68 7.59 -4.20 1.85
N HIS A 69 6.74 -5.23 1.80
CA HIS A 69 6.84 -6.41 2.64
C HIS A 69 8.18 -7.12 2.49
N ARG A 70 8.66 -7.36 1.26
CA ARG A 70 9.99 -7.99 1.03
C ARG A 70 11.11 -7.17 1.64
N ARG A 71 11.06 -5.83 1.55
CA ARG A 71 12.05 -4.96 2.18
C ARG A 71 12.02 -5.05 3.71
N MET A 72 10.83 -5.16 4.30
CA MET A 72 10.66 -5.35 5.74
C MET A 72 11.23 -6.69 6.21
N LEU A 73 11.07 -7.75 5.45
CA LEU A 73 11.64 -9.07 5.78
C LEU A 73 13.17 -9.05 5.86
N GLY A 74 13.84 -8.22 5.06
CA GLY A 74 15.28 -8.04 5.09
C GLY A 74 15.81 -7.21 6.27
N ARG A 75 14.95 -6.66 7.14
CA ARG A 75 15.35 -5.88 8.30
C ARG A 75 15.65 -6.79 9.51
N PRO A 76 16.65 -6.42 10.34
CA PRO A 76 17.04 -7.22 11.51
C PRO A 76 16.09 -7.07 12.72
N GLU A 77 15.24 -6.03 12.73
CA GLU A 77 14.35 -5.76 13.85
C GLU A 77 13.39 -6.93 14.10
N GLN A 78 13.18 -7.29 15.37
CA GLN A 78 12.28 -8.39 15.75
C GLN A 78 10.82 -8.04 15.43
N ARG A 79 10.39 -6.81 15.73
CA ARG A 79 9.05 -6.34 15.44
C ARG A 79 9.04 -5.44 14.21
N LYS A 80 8.20 -5.77 13.25
CA LYS A 80 8.08 -5.05 11.96
C LYS A 80 6.63 -4.66 11.74
N ILE A 81 6.39 -3.36 11.54
CA ILE A 81 5.05 -2.81 11.31
C ILE A 81 5.06 -2.13 9.95
N LEU A 82 4.17 -2.54 9.06
CA LEU A 82 3.95 -1.93 7.76
C LEU A 82 2.61 -1.20 7.78
N MET A 83 2.66 0.12 7.74
CA MET A 83 1.48 0.97 7.66
C MET A 83 1.25 1.41 6.22
N VAL A 84 0.08 1.08 5.69
CA VAL A 84 -0.38 1.49 4.35
C VAL A 84 -1.32 2.67 4.52
N ILE A 85 -1.10 3.73 3.74
CA ILE A 85 -2.01 4.88 3.66
C ILE A 85 -2.51 4.94 2.22
N SER A 86 -3.83 4.91 2.04
CA SER A 86 -4.45 4.85 0.72
C SER A 86 -5.66 5.80 0.66
N ASP A 87 -5.80 6.48 -0.47
CA ASP A 87 -6.90 7.39 -0.79
C ASP A 87 -7.86 6.82 -1.85
N GLY A 88 -7.68 5.56 -2.26
CA GLY A 88 -8.53 4.93 -3.26
C GLY A 88 -8.27 3.45 -3.48
N ALA A 89 -9.01 2.90 -4.42
CA ALA A 89 -8.80 1.56 -4.92
C ALA A 89 -7.61 1.51 -5.90
N PRO A 90 -6.96 0.33 -6.06
CA PRO A 90 -5.90 0.19 -7.05
C PRO A 90 -6.46 0.38 -8.48
N VAL A 91 -5.88 1.29 -9.23
CA VAL A 91 -6.29 1.62 -10.60
C VAL A 91 -5.06 1.80 -11.48
N ASP A 92 -5.08 1.13 -12.62
CA ASP A 92 -4.17 1.35 -13.75
C ASP A 92 -4.90 1.04 -15.05
N ASP A 93 -5.23 2.06 -15.82
CA ASP A 93 -6.06 1.95 -17.01
C ASP A 93 -5.45 1.00 -18.05
N SER A 94 -4.13 1.02 -18.21
CA SER A 94 -3.45 0.15 -19.17
C SER A 94 -3.61 -1.32 -18.81
N THR A 95 -3.50 -1.65 -17.53
CA THR A 95 -3.66 -3.02 -17.03
C THR A 95 -5.13 -3.45 -17.07
N LEU A 96 -6.05 -2.60 -16.60
CA LEU A 96 -7.48 -2.94 -16.53
C LEU A 96 -8.14 -3.03 -17.90
N SER A 97 -7.61 -2.35 -18.91
CA SER A 97 -8.16 -2.42 -20.29
C SER A 97 -8.03 -3.80 -20.95
N VAL A 98 -7.16 -4.66 -20.46
CA VAL A 98 -6.82 -5.97 -21.08
C VAL A 98 -6.85 -7.15 -20.12
N ASN A 99 -7.21 -6.92 -18.86
CA ASN A 99 -7.40 -7.92 -17.84
C ASN A 99 -8.81 -7.81 -17.26
N PRO A 100 -9.28 -8.80 -16.46
CA PRO A 100 -10.55 -8.68 -15.74
C PRO A 100 -10.61 -7.41 -14.89
N ALA A 101 -11.78 -6.78 -14.82
CA ALA A 101 -11.98 -5.51 -14.11
C ALA A 101 -11.54 -5.54 -12.62
N ASN A 102 -11.58 -6.70 -11.99
CA ASN A 102 -11.16 -6.89 -10.60
C ASN A 102 -9.69 -7.37 -10.45
N TYR A 103 -8.90 -7.35 -11.53
CA TYR A 103 -7.54 -7.90 -11.55
C TYR A 103 -6.64 -7.31 -10.46
N LEU A 104 -6.58 -5.98 -10.39
CA LEU A 104 -5.74 -5.28 -9.41
C LEU A 104 -6.27 -5.43 -7.97
N GLU A 105 -7.59 -5.36 -7.79
CA GLU A 105 -8.21 -5.54 -6.48
C GLU A 105 -8.00 -6.97 -5.95
N LYS A 106 -8.19 -7.97 -6.80
CA LYS A 106 -7.95 -9.37 -6.45
C LYS A 106 -6.51 -9.58 -6.04
N HIS A 107 -5.56 -9.09 -6.83
CA HIS A 107 -4.14 -9.19 -6.50
C HIS A 107 -3.80 -8.52 -5.18
N LEU A 108 -4.35 -7.32 -4.91
CA LEU A 108 -4.17 -6.65 -3.62
C LEU A 108 -4.66 -7.52 -2.45
N ARG A 109 -5.86 -8.11 -2.57
CA ARG A 109 -6.41 -9.01 -1.54
C ARG A 109 -5.54 -10.25 -1.32
N ASP A 110 -5.05 -10.86 -2.39
CA ASP A 110 -4.19 -12.04 -2.32
C ASP A 110 -2.86 -11.71 -1.60
N VAL A 111 -2.28 -10.54 -1.87
CA VAL A 111 -1.05 -10.08 -1.21
C VAL A 111 -1.31 -9.74 0.26
N ILE A 112 -2.40 -9.07 0.60
CA ILE A 112 -2.79 -8.79 1.99
C ILE A 112 -2.92 -10.11 2.77
N ALA A 113 -3.68 -11.06 2.24
CA ALA A 113 -3.87 -12.37 2.87
C ALA A 113 -2.53 -13.12 3.08
N MET A 114 -1.63 -13.03 2.11
CA MET A 114 -0.29 -13.61 2.21
C MET A 114 0.54 -12.96 3.32
N VAL A 115 0.54 -11.63 3.43
CA VAL A 115 1.28 -10.90 4.46
C VAL A 115 0.72 -11.21 5.85
N GLU A 116 -0.59 -11.14 6.02
CA GLU A 116 -1.28 -11.41 7.29
C GLU A 116 -1.10 -12.86 7.76
N LYS A 117 -1.15 -13.82 6.83
CA LYS A 117 -0.91 -15.24 7.14
C LYS A 117 0.52 -15.50 7.61
N ARG A 118 1.51 -14.84 7.05
CA ARG A 118 2.93 -15.02 7.43
C ARG A 118 3.26 -14.47 8.81
N LYS A 119 2.51 -13.51 9.31
CA LYS A 119 2.70 -12.87 10.64
C LYS A 119 4.12 -12.36 10.92
N ALA A 120 4.97 -12.27 9.92
CA ALA A 120 6.34 -11.75 10.03
C ALA A 120 6.39 -10.22 10.08
N VAL A 121 5.33 -9.58 9.60
CA VAL A 121 5.13 -8.13 9.58
C VAL A 121 3.70 -7.86 10.01
N GLU A 122 3.51 -6.95 10.97
CA GLU A 122 2.19 -6.46 11.35
C GLU A 122 1.72 -5.47 10.27
N LEU A 123 0.57 -5.75 9.66
CA LEU A 123 0.00 -4.91 8.60
C LEU A 123 -1.14 -4.07 9.15
N ILE A 124 -1.11 -2.77 8.86
CA ILE A 124 -2.11 -1.78 9.26
C ILE A 124 -2.42 -0.90 8.07
N ALA A 125 -3.68 -0.49 7.93
CA ALA A 125 -4.08 0.44 6.88
C ALA A 125 -4.85 1.64 7.42
N ILE A 126 -4.64 2.79 6.77
CA ILE A 126 -5.41 4.02 6.96
C ILE A 126 -5.96 4.41 5.59
N GLY A 127 -7.28 4.45 5.46
CA GLY A 127 -7.98 4.97 4.29
C GLY A 127 -8.32 6.45 4.48
N ILE A 128 -8.10 7.27 3.45
CA ILE A 128 -8.47 8.68 3.43
C ILE A 128 -9.61 8.85 2.43
N GLY A 129 -10.82 9.13 2.92
CA GLY A 129 -12.01 9.25 2.08
C GLY A 129 -12.42 7.95 1.35
N HIS A 130 -11.73 6.85 1.64
CA HIS A 130 -11.95 5.54 1.03
C HIS A 130 -11.93 4.43 2.08
N ASP A 131 -12.93 3.55 2.05
CA ASP A 131 -13.04 2.44 3.01
C ASP A 131 -12.07 1.30 2.68
N VAL A 132 -10.97 1.26 3.43
CA VAL A 132 -9.95 0.20 3.35
C VAL A 132 -10.22 -0.97 4.30
N THR A 133 -11.22 -0.87 5.18
CA THR A 133 -11.57 -1.96 6.12
C THR A 133 -12.09 -3.20 5.39
N ARG A 134 -12.53 -3.04 4.16
CA ARG A 134 -12.94 -4.13 3.26
C ARG A 134 -11.76 -4.99 2.76
N TYR A 135 -10.53 -4.50 2.90
CA TYR A 135 -9.32 -5.20 2.43
C TYR A 135 -8.47 -5.70 3.60
N TYR A 136 -8.25 -4.86 4.61
CA TYR A 136 -7.29 -5.09 5.69
C TYR A 136 -8.00 -5.46 6.99
N GLN A 137 -7.43 -6.40 7.76
CA GLN A 137 -7.98 -6.80 9.06
C GLN A 137 -7.81 -5.71 10.12
N ARG A 138 -6.71 -4.95 10.05
CA ARG A 138 -6.43 -3.81 10.93
C ARG A 138 -6.43 -2.55 10.11
N ALA A 139 -7.55 -1.87 10.09
CA ALA A 139 -7.71 -0.66 9.31
C ALA A 139 -8.58 0.37 10.01
N VAL A 140 -8.34 1.62 9.67
CA VAL A 140 -9.20 2.75 10.02
C VAL A 140 -9.44 3.58 8.78
N THR A 141 -10.63 4.15 8.67
CA THR A 141 -10.97 5.10 7.62
C THR A 141 -11.17 6.48 8.25
N ILE A 142 -10.49 7.47 7.70
CA ILE A 142 -10.67 8.88 8.04
C ILE A 142 -11.33 9.60 6.86
N THR A 143 -12.11 10.62 7.14
CA THR A 143 -12.82 11.39 6.11
C THR A 143 -12.01 12.58 5.60
N ASP A 144 -11.06 13.04 6.42
CA ASP A 144 -10.24 14.20 6.12
C ASP A 144 -8.77 13.91 6.35
N VAL A 145 -7.92 14.40 5.45
CA VAL A 145 -6.46 14.26 5.54
C VAL A 145 -5.89 14.94 6.80
N GLU A 146 -6.55 15.96 7.32
CA GLU A 146 -6.15 16.63 8.56
C GLU A 146 -6.18 15.70 9.77
N GLN A 147 -7.04 14.67 9.74
CA GLN A 147 -7.14 13.64 10.78
C GLN A 147 -5.97 12.63 10.73
N LEU A 148 -5.18 12.62 9.65
CA LEU A 148 -4.16 11.59 9.42
C LEU A 148 -3.15 11.49 10.55
N ALA A 149 -2.63 12.62 11.04
CA ALA A 149 -1.64 12.63 12.11
C ALA A 149 -2.18 12.04 13.42
N GLY A 150 -3.43 12.37 13.77
CA GLY A 150 -4.13 11.80 14.92
C GLY A 150 -4.35 10.29 14.75
N ALA A 151 -4.90 9.87 13.63
CA ALA A 151 -5.15 8.47 13.32
C ALA A 151 -3.86 7.64 13.34
N MET A 152 -2.78 8.12 12.75
CA MET A 152 -1.47 7.45 12.81
C MET A 152 -0.97 7.30 14.25
N THR A 153 -1.08 8.36 15.05
CA THR A 153 -0.64 8.34 16.45
C THR A 153 -1.44 7.34 17.28
N GLU A 154 -2.76 7.33 17.14
CA GLU A 154 -3.65 6.37 17.83
C GLU A 154 -3.36 4.93 17.41
N GLN A 155 -3.19 4.67 16.09
CA GLN A 155 -2.85 3.35 15.58
C GLN A 155 -1.52 2.86 16.14
N LEU A 156 -0.50 3.70 16.13
CA LEU A 156 0.80 3.36 16.70
C LEU A 156 0.72 3.15 18.22
N ALA A 157 0.04 4.03 18.97
CA ALA A 157 -0.14 3.88 20.41
C ALA A 157 -0.83 2.55 20.75
N SER A 158 -1.87 2.18 20.03
CA SER A 158 -2.60 0.92 20.24
C SER A 158 -1.74 -0.33 20.03
N LEU A 159 -0.73 -0.26 19.16
CA LEU A 159 0.19 -1.37 18.95
C LEU A 159 1.12 -1.63 20.13
N PHE A 160 1.39 -0.60 20.92
CA PHE A 160 2.22 -0.69 22.13
C PHE A 160 1.40 -0.86 23.39
N ASP A 161 0.07 -0.77 23.30
CA ASP A 161 -0.81 -1.05 24.44
C ASP A 161 -0.74 -2.55 24.81
N SER A 162 -0.57 -2.82 26.09
CA SER A 162 -0.55 -4.18 26.63
C SER A 162 -1.95 -4.82 26.72
N ASP A 163 -3.02 -3.99 26.73
CA ASP A 163 -4.39 -4.49 26.78
C ASP A 163 -4.91 -4.90 25.38
N PRO A 164 -5.20 -6.21 25.17
CA PRO A 164 -5.77 -6.68 23.91
C PRO A 164 -7.13 -6.07 23.57
N ARG A 165 -7.91 -5.62 24.57
CA ARG A 165 -9.22 -5.00 24.37
C ARG A 165 -9.10 -3.57 23.85
N ALA A 166 -8.11 -2.82 24.35
CA ALA A 166 -7.81 -1.49 23.86
C ALA A 166 -7.40 -1.54 22.36
N ARG A 167 -6.50 -2.48 22.02
CA ARG A 167 -6.12 -2.73 20.61
C ARG A 167 -7.31 -3.06 19.71
N ALA A 168 -8.22 -3.92 20.16
CA ALA A 168 -9.40 -4.31 19.37
C ALA A 168 -10.37 -3.14 19.12
N ARG A 169 -10.48 -2.19 20.06
CA ARG A 169 -11.33 -1.01 19.90
C ARG A 169 -10.83 -0.06 18.83
N VAL A 170 -9.52 0.18 18.78
CA VAL A 170 -8.90 1.12 17.82
C VAL A 170 -8.97 0.58 16.41
N PHE A 171 -8.81 -0.72 16.22
CA PHE A 171 -8.80 -1.34 14.89
C PHE A 171 -10.17 -1.80 14.37
N GLY A 172 -11.25 -1.60 15.13
CA GLY A 172 -12.59 -2.05 14.72
C GLY A 172 -12.63 -3.55 14.38
N ILE A 173 -11.80 -4.37 15.02
CA ILE A 173 -11.70 -5.80 14.73
C ILE A 173 -13.05 -6.44 15.05
N ARG A 174 -13.84 -6.76 14.01
CA ARG A 174 -15.01 -7.62 14.15
C ARG A 174 -14.53 -8.99 14.61
N LYS A 175 -15.00 -9.45 15.78
CA LYS A 175 -14.85 -10.86 16.14
C LYS A 175 -15.50 -11.67 15.03
N ALA A 176 -14.71 -12.52 14.37
CA ALA A 176 -15.27 -13.59 13.57
C ALA A 176 -16.12 -14.44 14.52
N GLY A 177 -17.44 -14.49 14.25
CA GLY A 177 -18.38 -15.39 14.89
C GLY A 177 -18.20 -16.80 14.36
#